data_fc7552e63fdfc56889c91ce83fa1d815
#
_entry.id   fc7552e63fdfc56889c91ce83fa1d815
#
_cell.length_a   1.000
_cell.length_b   1.000
_cell.length_c   1.000
_cell.angle_alpha   90.00
_cell.angle_beta   90.00
_cell.angle_gamma   90.00
#
_symmetry.space_group_name_H-M   'P 1'
#
loop_
_entity.id
_entity.type
_entity.pdbx_description
1 polymer ?
#
loop_
_entity_poly.entity_id
_entity_poly.type
_entity_poly.pdbx_seq_one_letter_code
_entity_poly.pdbx_strand_id
1 'polypeptide(L)'
;MDQNQLIERIVAEVVARMGSQGGGGGKPAGGPGVQSGATSASAVPALGPSDMAKFIDHTMLRPEAPTSAFDKLCQEAVQYHFFGVCVNSCRVAYVARKLQGSGVKVCSVVGFPLGSMT
;
A
#
# COMPACT_ATOMS: atom_id res chain seq x y z
N MET A 1 10.23 -6.77 -22.49
CA MET A 1 9.75 -5.63 -21.68
C MET A 1 10.16 -5.92 -20.25
N ASP A 2 11.00 -5.10 -19.67
CA ASP A 2 11.52 -5.32 -18.32
C ASP A 2 10.39 -5.06 -17.30
N GLN A 3 10.37 -5.88 -16.23
CA GLN A 3 9.33 -5.82 -15.20
C GLN A 3 9.23 -4.43 -14.54
N ASN A 4 10.35 -3.73 -14.43
CA ASN A 4 10.41 -2.36 -13.91
C ASN A 4 9.69 -1.36 -14.82
N GLN A 5 9.84 -1.48 -16.13
CA GLN A 5 9.14 -0.65 -17.11
C GLN A 5 7.62 -0.87 -17.07
N LEU A 6 7.18 -2.11 -16.80
CA LEU A 6 5.76 -2.40 -16.65
C LEU A 6 5.18 -1.75 -15.39
N ILE A 7 5.89 -1.81 -14.28
CA ILE A 7 5.49 -1.19 -13.01
C ILE A 7 5.39 0.34 -13.17
N GLU A 8 6.38 0.98 -13.78
CA GLU A 8 6.37 2.42 -14.03
C GLU A 8 5.18 2.85 -14.90
N ARG A 9 4.86 2.07 -15.95
CA ARG A 9 3.70 2.35 -16.80
C ARG A 9 2.38 2.22 -16.05
N ILE A 10 2.22 1.17 -15.22
CA ILE A 10 1.01 0.97 -14.42
C ILE A 10 0.84 2.12 -13.41
N VAL A 11 1.90 2.49 -12.72
CA VAL A 11 1.87 3.61 -11.76
C VAL A 11 1.51 4.92 -12.46
N ALA A 12 2.13 5.23 -13.60
CA ALA A 12 1.85 6.43 -14.37
C ALA A 12 0.39 6.47 -14.86
N GLU A 13 -0.15 5.34 -15.32
CA GLU A 13 -1.53 5.24 -15.80
C GLU A 13 -2.56 5.39 -14.67
N VAL A 14 -2.29 4.80 -13.51
CA VAL A 14 -3.16 4.96 -12.32
C VAL A 14 -3.18 6.41 -11.84
N VAL A 15 -2.02 7.05 -11.75
CA VAL A 15 -1.91 8.46 -11.36
C VAL A 15 -2.63 9.38 -12.36
N ALA A 16 -2.49 9.13 -13.65
CA ALA A 16 -3.18 9.90 -14.70
C ALA A 16 -4.72 9.77 -14.60
N ARG A 17 -5.24 8.58 -14.27
CA ARG A 17 -6.69 8.35 -14.09
C ARG A 17 -7.25 8.99 -12.81
N MET A 18 -6.48 9.03 -11.74
CA MET A 18 -6.89 9.68 -10.49
C MET A 18 -6.92 11.20 -10.62
N GLY A 19 -6.09 11.81 -11.48
CA GLY A 19 -6.05 13.25 -11.73
C GLY A 19 -7.19 13.79 -12.61
N SER A 20 -7.93 12.95 -13.36
CA SER A 20 -8.93 13.40 -14.33
C SER A 20 -10.38 13.35 -13.82
N GLN A 21 -10.65 12.98 -12.58
CA GLN A 21 -12.02 12.96 -12.02
C GLN A 21 -12.43 14.24 -11.24
N GLY A 22 -11.75 15.32 -11.42
CA GLY A 22 -12.05 16.63 -10.83
C GLY A 22 -12.61 17.64 -11.82
N GLY A 23 -13.80 17.43 -12.42
CA GLY A 23 -14.37 18.42 -13.32
C GLY A 23 -15.78 18.10 -13.83
N GLY A 24 -16.77 18.13 -12.96
CA GLY A 24 -18.19 18.06 -13.33
C GLY A 24 -18.96 19.20 -12.67
N GLY A 25 -19.04 20.37 -13.33
CA GLY A 25 -19.80 21.51 -12.89
C GLY A 25 -21.32 21.29 -13.00
N GLY A 26 -21.98 21.08 -11.88
CA GLY A 26 -23.42 21.18 -11.75
C GLY A 26 -23.77 22.40 -10.90
N LYS A 27 -24.46 23.38 -11.52
CA LYS A 27 -24.94 24.58 -10.87
C LYS A 27 -26.22 24.28 -10.08
N PRO A 28 -26.27 24.43 -8.75
CA PRO A 28 -27.55 24.36 -8.03
C PRO A 28 -28.17 25.76 -7.89
N ALA A 29 -29.49 25.78 -8.10
CA ALA A 29 -30.37 26.91 -7.87
C ALA A 29 -30.47 27.23 -6.37
N GLY A 30 -30.67 28.52 -6.08
CA GLY A 30 -30.59 29.11 -4.77
C GLY A 30 -31.64 28.67 -3.76
N GLY A 31 -31.21 28.56 -2.52
CA GLY A 31 -32.00 28.51 -1.29
C GLY A 31 -31.20 29.19 -0.17
N PRO A 32 -31.86 29.76 0.87
CA PRO A 32 -31.23 30.72 1.78
C PRO A 32 -30.28 30.09 2.78
N GLY A 33 -29.13 30.66 2.85
CA GLY A 33 -28.17 30.82 3.94
C GLY A 33 -28.03 29.79 5.03
N VAL A 34 -27.08 28.85 4.80
CA VAL A 34 -26.31 28.25 5.90
C VAL A 34 -24.85 28.64 5.65
N GLN A 35 -24.30 29.46 6.51
CA GLN A 35 -22.89 29.80 6.50
C GLN A 35 -22.11 28.55 6.95
N SER A 36 -21.74 27.74 5.98
CA SER A 36 -20.74 26.69 6.19
C SER A 36 -19.40 27.36 6.36
N GLY A 37 -18.87 27.37 7.57
CA GLY A 37 -17.49 27.73 7.83
C GLY A 37 -16.60 26.94 6.88
N ALA A 38 -15.94 27.60 5.94
CA ALA A 38 -14.92 27.00 5.10
C ALA A 38 -13.76 26.58 6.01
N THR A 39 -13.80 25.34 6.46
CA THR A 39 -12.59 24.67 6.93
C THR A 39 -11.66 24.63 5.73
N SER A 40 -10.62 25.45 5.81
CA SER A 40 -9.48 25.39 4.88
C SER A 40 -9.05 23.93 4.79
N ALA A 41 -9.37 23.29 3.67
CA ALA A 41 -8.82 21.99 3.36
C ALA A 41 -7.31 22.20 3.24
N SER A 42 -6.59 21.87 4.30
CA SER A 42 -5.14 21.79 4.26
C SER A 42 -4.78 20.92 3.07
N ALA A 43 -4.11 21.51 2.08
CA ALA A 43 -3.67 20.78 0.90
C ALA A 43 -2.86 19.56 1.37
N VAL A 44 -3.39 18.36 1.18
CA VAL A 44 -2.66 17.14 1.45
C VAL A 44 -1.44 17.17 0.55
N PRO A 45 -0.22 17.12 1.09
CA PRO A 45 0.98 17.14 0.26
C PRO A 45 0.93 15.97 -0.72
N ALA A 46 1.21 16.25 -2.00
CA ALA A 46 1.26 15.22 -3.02
C ALA A 46 2.40 14.23 -2.66
N LEU A 47 2.03 13.01 -2.27
CA LEU A 47 2.99 11.95 -1.95
C LEU A 47 3.62 11.43 -3.24
N GLY A 48 4.94 11.43 -3.29
CA GLY A 48 5.69 10.78 -4.36
C GLY A 48 5.69 9.25 -4.24
N PRO A 49 6.13 8.51 -5.28
CA PRO A 49 6.20 7.05 -5.25
C PRO A 49 7.02 6.49 -4.07
N SER A 50 8.12 7.15 -3.72
CA SER A 50 8.96 6.77 -2.57
C SER A 50 8.29 7.00 -1.22
N ASP A 51 7.38 7.99 -1.13
CA ASP A 51 6.60 8.20 0.09
C ASP A 51 5.49 7.16 0.22
N MET A 52 4.87 6.78 -0.91
CA MET A 52 3.87 5.70 -0.95
C MET A 52 4.45 4.36 -0.51
N ALA A 53 5.71 4.06 -0.82
CA ALA A 53 6.38 2.85 -0.39
C ALA A 53 6.34 2.64 1.13
N LYS A 54 6.40 3.71 1.91
CA LYS A 54 6.34 3.70 3.38
C LYS A 54 4.98 3.30 3.96
N PHE A 55 3.95 3.16 3.12
CA PHE A 55 2.61 2.71 3.51
C PHE A 55 2.28 1.31 2.98
N ILE A 56 3.20 0.69 2.25
CA ILE A 56 2.99 -0.64 1.67
C ILE A 56 3.37 -1.72 2.67
N ASP A 57 2.41 -2.61 2.94
CA ASP A 57 2.63 -3.87 3.64
C ASP A 57 2.67 -5.01 2.60
N HIS A 58 3.88 -5.40 2.20
CA HIS A 58 4.09 -6.39 1.15
C HIS A 58 3.72 -7.78 1.63
N THR A 59 2.69 -8.38 1.02
CA THR A 59 1.95 -9.49 1.61
C THR A 59 2.10 -10.80 0.83
N MET A 60 2.38 -11.90 1.55
CA MET A 60 2.37 -13.28 1.02
C MET A 60 1.66 -14.23 1.99
N LEU A 61 0.42 -14.60 1.66
CA LEU A 61 -0.43 -15.42 2.52
C LEU A 61 -0.78 -16.80 1.92
N ARG A 62 -0.23 -17.13 0.77
CA ARG A 62 -0.45 -18.42 0.14
C ARG A 62 0.20 -19.54 0.98
N PRO A 63 -0.58 -20.50 1.48
CA PRO A 63 -0.05 -21.56 2.36
C PRO A 63 0.97 -22.45 1.66
N GLU A 64 0.81 -22.66 0.35
CA GLU A 64 1.68 -23.48 -0.49
C GLU A 64 2.93 -22.75 -1.03
N ALA A 65 3.10 -21.46 -0.68
CA ALA A 65 4.22 -20.69 -1.19
C ALA A 65 5.58 -21.28 -0.76
N PRO A 66 6.51 -21.50 -1.70
CA PRO A 66 7.83 -22.02 -1.40
C PRO A 66 8.67 -20.97 -0.65
N THR A 67 9.71 -21.42 0.05
CA THR A 67 10.60 -20.54 0.82
C THR A 67 11.23 -19.43 -0.04
N SER A 68 11.56 -19.75 -1.30
CA SER A 68 12.09 -18.77 -2.25
C SER A 68 11.15 -17.58 -2.53
N ALA A 69 9.83 -17.77 -2.43
CA ALA A 69 8.87 -16.68 -2.56
C ALA A 69 8.98 -15.69 -1.38
N PHE A 70 9.26 -16.18 -0.18
CA PHE A 70 9.49 -15.33 0.99
C PHE A 70 10.85 -14.64 0.93
N ASP A 71 11.87 -15.27 0.34
CA ASP A 71 13.16 -14.62 0.09
C ASP A 71 12.99 -13.43 -0.85
N LYS A 72 12.25 -13.62 -1.95
CA LYS A 72 11.94 -12.56 -2.91
C LYS A 72 11.12 -11.44 -2.24
N LEU A 73 10.10 -11.79 -1.47
CA LEU A 73 9.27 -10.84 -0.72
C LEU A 73 10.11 -9.93 0.19
N CYS A 74 11.02 -10.52 0.96
CA CYS A 74 11.92 -9.77 1.84
C CYS A 74 12.88 -8.87 1.05
N GLN A 75 13.42 -9.38 -0.06
CA GLN A 75 14.34 -8.65 -0.94
C GLN A 75 13.67 -7.42 -1.54
N GLU A 76 12.46 -7.57 -2.07
CA GLU A 76 11.66 -6.47 -2.62
C GLU A 76 11.32 -5.43 -1.55
N ALA A 77 10.91 -5.86 -0.35
CA ALA A 77 10.57 -4.96 0.74
C ALA A 77 11.76 -4.08 1.17
N VAL A 78 12.96 -4.65 1.22
CA VAL A 78 14.19 -3.90 1.50
C VAL A 78 14.57 -2.98 0.35
N GLN A 79 14.53 -3.49 -0.88
CA GLN A 79 14.92 -2.75 -2.08
C GLN A 79 14.06 -1.51 -2.30
N TYR A 80 12.74 -1.63 -2.10
CA TYR A 80 11.78 -0.54 -2.33
C TYR A 80 11.43 0.24 -1.07
N HIS A 81 12.05 -0.07 0.06
CA HIS A 81 11.80 0.59 1.35
C HIS A 81 10.33 0.53 1.79
N PHE A 82 9.68 -0.62 1.64
CA PHE A 82 8.31 -0.81 2.10
C PHE A 82 8.21 -0.72 3.62
N PHE A 83 7.02 -0.36 4.10
CA PHE A 83 6.73 -0.27 5.53
C PHE A 83 6.91 -1.62 6.23
N GLY A 84 6.33 -2.66 5.66
CA GLY A 84 6.31 -3.98 6.26
C GLY A 84 6.15 -5.12 5.28
N VAL A 85 6.27 -6.32 5.83
CA VAL A 85 6.01 -7.59 5.19
C VAL A 85 4.99 -8.36 6.01
N CYS A 86 3.85 -8.74 5.40
CA CYS A 86 2.79 -9.49 6.05
C CYS A 86 2.77 -10.96 5.59
N VAL A 87 2.81 -11.87 6.56
CA VAL A 87 2.88 -13.31 6.31
C VAL A 87 2.01 -14.11 7.29
N ASN A 88 1.79 -15.39 6.98
CA ASN A 88 1.20 -16.32 7.94
C ASN A 88 2.11 -16.50 9.17
N SER A 89 1.54 -16.74 10.34
CA SER A 89 2.25 -16.83 11.62
C SER A 89 3.42 -17.86 11.60
N CYS A 90 3.28 -18.98 10.89
CA CYS A 90 4.33 -19.99 10.74
C CYS A 90 5.58 -19.49 9.99
N ARG A 91 5.49 -18.36 9.27
CA ARG A 91 6.61 -17.77 8.51
C ARG A 91 7.27 -16.59 9.21
N VAL A 92 6.67 -16.07 10.27
CA VAL A 92 7.15 -14.87 10.98
C VAL A 92 8.61 -15.00 11.42
N ALA A 93 8.98 -16.09 12.07
CA ALA A 93 10.35 -16.31 12.54
C ALA A 93 11.37 -16.35 11.39
N TYR A 94 10.99 -16.90 10.24
CA TYR A 94 11.84 -16.95 9.06
C TYR A 94 12.06 -15.54 8.47
N VAL A 95 10.97 -14.82 8.22
CA VAL A 95 11.00 -13.48 7.63
C VAL A 95 11.69 -12.48 8.56
N ALA A 96 11.44 -12.56 9.88
CA ALA A 96 12.09 -11.68 10.85
C ALA A 96 13.62 -11.80 10.84
N ARG A 97 14.16 -13.03 10.71
CA ARG A 97 15.62 -13.22 10.55
C ARG A 97 16.15 -12.60 9.26
N LYS A 98 15.39 -12.71 8.15
CA LYS A 98 15.79 -12.14 6.85
C LYS A 98 15.77 -10.61 6.84
N LEU A 99 14.85 -10.01 7.56
CA LEU A 99 14.68 -8.55 7.62
C LEU A 99 15.43 -7.88 8.77
N GLN A 100 16.21 -8.65 9.53
CA GLN A 100 16.97 -8.11 10.68
C GLN A 100 17.89 -6.96 10.24
N GLY A 101 17.77 -5.82 10.90
CA GLY A 101 18.57 -4.63 10.62
C GLY A 101 18.12 -3.80 9.39
N SER A 102 17.11 -4.23 8.65
CA SER A 102 16.60 -3.50 7.46
C SER A 102 15.65 -2.33 7.77
N GLY A 103 15.06 -2.32 8.97
CA GLY A 103 14.01 -1.37 9.34
C GLY A 103 12.60 -1.75 8.87
N VAL A 104 12.45 -2.72 7.96
CA VAL A 104 11.16 -3.24 7.49
C VAL A 104 10.44 -3.98 8.62
N LYS A 105 9.17 -3.69 8.84
CA LYS A 105 8.36 -4.32 9.88
C LYS A 105 7.88 -5.71 9.44
N VAL A 106 7.69 -6.61 10.41
CA VAL A 106 7.09 -7.93 10.15
C VAL A 106 5.71 -7.95 10.78
N CYS A 107 4.70 -8.16 9.94
CA CYS A 107 3.30 -8.29 10.31
C CYS A 107 2.86 -9.76 10.17
N SER A 108 1.85 -10.14 10.91
CA SER A 108 1.23 -11.46 10.79
C SER A 108 -0.28 -11.36 10.80
N VAL A 109 -0.93 -12.19 9.99
CA VAL A 109 -2.36 -12.39 10.08
C VAL A 109 -2.71 -13.34 11.23
N VAL A 110 -3.92 -13.18 11.78
CA VAL A 110 -4.51 -14.05 12.81
C VAL A 110 -5.81 -14.62 12.27
N GLY A 111 -5.94 -15.93 12.29
CA GLY A 111 -7.15 -16.62 11.84
C GLY A 111 -7.49 -16.49 10.35
N PHE A 112 -6.57 -16.03 9.55
CA PHE A 112 -6.77 -15.81 8.11
C PHE A 112 -6.82 -17.14 7.33
N PRO A 113 -7.72 -17.29 6.31
CA PRO A 113 -8.72 -16.31 5.85
C PRO A 113 -10.08 -16.42 6.60
N LEU A 114 -10.33 -17.48 7.33
CA LEU A 114 -11.66 -17.79 7.85
C LEU A 114 -12.06 -16.98 9.09
N GLY A 115 -11.09 -16.53 9.89
CA GLY A 115 -11.34 -15.80 11.13
C GLY A 115 -12.00 -16.62 12.24
N SER A 116 -12.19 -17.93 12.05
CA SER A 116 -12.85 -18.85 13.00
C SER A 116 -11.86 -19.38 14.04
N MET A 117 -11.30 -18.48 14.82
CA MET A 117 -10.43 -18.82 15.95
C MET A 117 -11.04 -18.36 17.26
N THR A 118 -10.86 -19.16 18.30
CA THR A 118 -11.18 -18.80 19.69
C THR A 118 -10.00 -18.09 20.34
#